data_be486d5a38dfd537200764e988e4e4b3
#
_entry.id   be486d5a38dfd537200764e988e4e4b3
#
_cell.length_a   1.000
_cell.length_b   1.000
_cell.length_c   1.000
_cell.angle_alpha   90.00
_cell.angle_beta   90.00
_cell.angle_gamma   90.00
#
_symmetry.space_group_name_H-M   'P 1'
#
loop_
_entity.id
_entity.type
_entity.pdbx_description
1 polymer ?
#
loop_
_entity_poly.entity_id
_entity_poly.type
_entity_poly.pdbx_seq_one_letter_code
_entity_poly.pdbx_strand_id
1 'polypeptide(L)'
;MSAHDSIMQGLTEALAYAQGKDVGARVHSVEIPNVDVASVRARTGLSQGDFARSIGVAKGTLLNWEHGRRRPTGPAQVLLAMIDKKPSLVSELLR
;
A
#
# COMPACT_ATOMS: atom_id res chain seq x y z
N MET A 1 -18.61 0.47 -6.75
CA MET A 1 -17.23 0.18 -6.31
C MET A 1 -16.59 1.46 -5.81
N SER A 2 -15.97 1.41 -4.66
CA SER A 2 -15.31 2.57 -4.11
C SER A 2 -13.97 2.82 -4.81
N ALA A 3 -13.43 4.03 -4.69
CA ALA A 3 -12.10 4.34 -5.20
C ALA A 3 -11.04 3.43 -4.58
N HIS A 4 -11.22 3.11 -3.29
CA HIS A 4 -10.34 2.20 -2.60
C HIS A 4 -10.35 0.81 -3.26
N ASP A 5 -11.53 0.26 -3.51
CA ASP A 5 -11.65 -1.07 -4.12
C ASP A 5 -11.03 -1.09 -5.52
N SER A 6 -11.23 -0.02 -6.30
CA SER A 6 -10.65 0.08 -7.63
C SER A 6 -9.13 0.09 -7.59
N ILE A 7 -8.55 0.78 -6.63
CA ILE A 7 -7.10 0.87 -6.50
C ILE A 7 -6.52 -0.47 -6.04
N MET A 8 -7.14 -1.10 -5.06
CA MET A 8 -6.67 -2.41 -4.59
C MET A 8 -6.79 -3.47 -5.67
N GLN A 9 -7.87 -3.44 -6.44
CA GLN A 9 -8.03 -4.35 -7.56
C GLN A 9 -6.97 -4.11 -8.63
N GLY A 10 -6.77 -2.87 -9.01
CA GLY A 10 -5.75 -2.53 -10.00
C GLY A 10 -4.36 -2.90 -9.55
N LEU A 11 -4.05 -2.70 -8.27
CA LEU A 11 -2.75 -3.07 -7.73
C LEU A 11 -2.56 -4.59 -7.74
N THR A 12 -3.59 -5.34 -7.37
CA THR A 12 -3.54 -6.80 -7.40
C THR A 12 -3.35 -7.30 -8.84
N GLU A 13 -4.06 -6.72 -9.79
CA GLU A 13 -3.92 -7.07 -11.20
C GLU A 13 -2.52 -6.76 -11.72
N ALA A 14 -1.96 -5.62 -11.32
CA ALA A 14 -0.61 -5.23 -11.72
C ALA A 14 0.42 -6.21 -11.20
N LEU A 15 0.27 -6.66 -9.96
CA LEU A 15 1.17 -7.66 -9.40
C LEU A 15 1.05 -8.99 -10.14
N ALA A 16 -0.16 -9.42 -10.41
CA ALA A 16 -0.38 -10.66 -11.14
C ALA A 16 0.19 -10.58 -12.55
N TYR A 17 0.00 -9.46 -13.22
CA TYR A 17 0.54 -9.23 -14.55
C TYR A 17 2.06 -9.27 -14.56
N ALA A 18 2.68 -8.59 -13.60
CA ALA A 18 4.14 -8.56 -13.51
C ALA A 18 4.71 -9.95 -13.26
N GLN A 19 4.08 -10.72 -12.39
CA GLN A 19 4.50 -12.08 -12.11
C GLN A 19 4.33 -12.97 -13.33
N GLY A 20 3.21 -12.86 -14.01
CA GLY A 20 2.96 -13.64 -15.22
C GLY A 20 3.93 -13.29 -16.33
N LYS A 21 4.28 -12.03 -16.44
CA LYS A 21 5.21 -11.58 -17.47
C LYS A 21 6.60 -12.13 -17.27
N ASP A 22 6.99 -12.31 -16.03
CA ASP A 22 8.31 -12.80 -15.69
C ASP A 22 8.44 -14.32 -15.81
N VAL A 23 7.34 -15.00 -15.96
CA VAL A 23 7.34 -16.46 -16.00
C VAL A 23 8.22 -16.99 -17.11
N GLY A 24 8.18 -16.38 -18.25
CA GLY A 24 8.96 -16.85 -19.38
C GLY A 24 10.42 -16.50 -19.32
N ALA A 25 10.76 -15.46 -18.59
CA ALA A 25 12.13 -14.95 -18.56
C ALA A 25 12.85 -15.44 -17.32
N ARG A 26 12.41 -14.99 -16.22
CA ARG A 26 12.91 -15.37 -14.91
C ARG A 26 12.12 -14.63 -13.88
N VAL A 27 12.09 -15.19 -12.71
CA VAL A 27 11.46 -14.51 -11.59
C VAL A 27 12.42 -13.43 -11.10
N HIS A 28 11.99 -12.20 -11.20
CA HIS A 28 12.64 -11.12 -10.51
C HIS A 28 12.05 -11.02 -9.13
N SER A 29 12.89 -11.12 -8.12
CA SER A 29 12.43 -10.64 -6.84
C SER A 29 12.40 -9.14 -6.92
N VAL A 30 11.22 -8.60 -7.07
CA VAL A 30 11.03 -7.16 -6.92
C VAL A 30 11.15 -6.88 -5.43
N GLU A 31 12.23 -6.24 -5.06
CA GLU A 31 12.38 -5.81 -3.70
C GLU A 31 11.44 -4.64 -3.44
N ILE A 32 10.48 -4.88 -2.59
CA ILE A 32 9.59 -3.82 -2.13
C ILE A 32 10.20 -3.27 -0.86
N PRO A 33 10.56 -1.98 -0.83
CA PRO A 33 11.20 -1.42 0.35
C PRO A 33 10.33 -1.55 1.58
N ASN A 34 10.95 -1.82 2.71
CA ASN A 34 10.28 -1.65 3.98
C ASN A 34 10.13 -0.16 4.24
N VAL A 35 8.90 0.25 4.44
CA VAL A 35 8.60 1.65 4.72
C VAL A 35 8.22 1.82 6.17
N ASP A 36 8.53 2.97 6.71
CA ASP A 36 8.04 3.37 8.03
C ASP A 36 6.61 3.87 7.85
N VAL A 37 5.66 3.06 8.28
CA VAL A 37 4.24 3.35 8.06
C VAL A 37 3.83 4.66 8.70
N ALA A 38 4.33 4.96 9.89
CA ALA A 38 4.02 6.22 10.56
C ALA A 38 4.52 7.42 9.76
N SER A 39 5.73 7.32 9.20
CA SER A 39 6.28 8.38 8.35
C SER A 39 5.47 8.54 7.06
N VAL A 40 5.07 7.44 6.46
CA VAL A 40 4.25 7.47 5.24
C VAL A 40 2.94 8.20 5.52
N ARG A 41 2.28 7.84 6.60
CA ARG A 41 1.04 8.51 6.99
C ARG A 41 1.25 9.99 7.26
N ALA A 42 2.31 10.32 7.98
CA ALA A 42 2.61 11.72 8.31
C ALA A 42 2.75 12.58 7.05
N ARG A 43 3.33 12.03 5.99
CA ARG A 43 3.46 12.75 4.73
C ARG A 43 2.13 13.00 4.04
N THR A 44 1.14 12.15 4.28
CA THR A 44 -0.19 12.36 3.71
C THR A 44 -0.98 13.43 4.45
N GLY A 45 -0.59 13.76 5.67
CA GLY A 45 -1.32 14.69 6.51
C GLY A 45 -2.59 14.13 7.12
N LEU A 46 -2.85 12.84 6.96
CA LEU A 46 -4.07 12.22 7.45
C LEU A 46 -3.89 11.69 8.88
N SER A 47 -5.00 11.66 9.61
CA SER A 47 -5.04 10.99 10.90
C SER A 47 -4.91 9.47 10.72
N GLN A 48 -4.65 8.77 11.81
CA GLN A 48 -4.58 7.31 11.77
C GLN A 48 -5.88 6.69 11.25
N GLY A 49 -7.02 7.18 11.74
CA GLY A 49 -8.31 6.66 11.30
C GLY A 49 -8.60 6.94 9.84
N ASP A 50 -8.31 8.14 9.39
CA ASP A 50 -8.57 8.52 8.00
C ASP A 50 -7.63 7.77 7.05
N PHE A 51 -6.37 7.64 7.42
CA PHE A 51 -5.42 6.90 6.60
C PHE A 51 -5.81 5.42 6.50
N ALA A 52 -6.16 4.80 7.63
CA ALA A 52 -6.58 3.41 7.63
C ALA A 52 -7.79 3.19 6.72
N ARG A 53 -8.78 4.08 6.81
CA ARG A 53 -9.93 4.02 5.92
C ARG A 53 -9.54 4.18 4.45
N SER A 54 -8.64 5.09 4.18
CA SER A 54 -8.21 5.34 2.80
C SER A 54 -7.58 4.13 2.14
N ILE A 55 -6.82 3.36 2.90
CA ILE A 55 -6.15 2.18 2.36
C ILE A 55 -6.89 0.87 2.66
N GLY A 56 -8.04 0.96 3.33
CA GLY A 56 -8.92 -0.19 3.51
C GLY A 56 -8.51 -1.17 4.58
N VAL A 57 -7.83 -0.69 5.62
CA VAL A 57 -7.46 -1.55 6.75
C VAL A 57 -8.11 -1.04 8.01
N ALA A 58 -8.23 -1.91 9.00
CA ALA A 58 -8.72 -1.51 10.30
C ALA A 58 -7.68 -0.60 10.97
N LYS A 59 -8.16 0.34 11.77
CA LYS A 59 -7.27 1.24 12.51
C LYS A 59 -6.30 0.46 13.39
N GLY A 60 -6.77 -0.61 14.04
CA GLY A 60 -5.91 -1.46 14.87
C GLY A 60 -4.79 -2.09 14.07
N THR A 61 -5.06 -2.50 12.84
CA THR A 61 -4.03 -3.05 11.95
C THR A 61 -2.98 -1.99 11.65
N LEU A 62 -3.42 -0.78 11.32
CA LEU A 62 -2.50 0.32 11.06
C LEU A 62 -1.63 0.63 12.29
N LEU A 63 -2.23 0.65 13.48
CA LEU A 63 -1.49 0.90 14.71
C LEU A 63 -0.43 -0.17 14.94
N ASN A 64 -0.76 -1.43 14.68
CA ASN A 64 0.23 -2.50 14.79
C ASN A 64 1.41 -2.30 13.85
N TRP A 65 1.15 -1.85 12.64
CA TRP A 65 2.21 -1.53 11.69
C TRP A 65 3.06 -0.36 12.17
N GLU A 66 2.43 0.71 12.65
CA GLU A 66 3.16 1.90 13.11
C GLU A 66 4.02 1.62 14.34
N HIS A 67 3.58 0.71 15.20
CA HIS A 67 4.32 0.31 16.39
C HIS A 67 5.28 -0.85 16.17
N GLY A 68 5.37 -1.35 14.97
CA GLY A 68 6.29 -2.43 14.64
C GLY A 68 5.89 -3.82 15.13
N ARG A 69 4.64 -3.98 15.61
CA ARG A 69 4.15 -5.28 16.07
C ARG A 69 3.86 -6.23 14.93
N ARG A 70 3.48 -5.69 13.79
CA ARG A 70 3.24 -6.44 12.57
C ARG A 70 3.75 -5.63 11.39
N ARG A 71 4.01 -6.32 10.30
CA ARG A 71 4.45 -5.67 9.06
C ARG A 71 3.38 -5.80 7.99
N PRO A 72 3.17 -4.76 7.19
CA PRO A 72 2.32 -4.89 6.01
C PRO A 72 2.92 -5.93 5.08
N THR A 73 2.06 -6.75 4.49
CA THR A 73 2.47 -7.78 3.54
C THR A 73 1.61 -7.71 2.30
N GLY A 74 2.08 -8.33 1.24
CA GLY A 74 1.33 -8.42 0.00
C GLY A 74 0.99 -7.06 -0.59
N PRO A 75 -0.23 -6.88 -1.11
CA PRO A 75 -0.63 -5.62 -1.75
C PRO A 75 -0.51 -4.41 -0.84
N ALA A 76 -0.72 -4.56 0.46
CA ALA A 76 -0.60 -3.45 1.41
C ALA A 76 0.83 -2.91 1.45
N GLN A 77 1.82 -3.78 1.42
CA GLN A 77 3.22 -3.36 1.38
C GLN A 77 3.52 -2.56 0.12
N VAL A 78 3.05 -3.04 -1.02
CA VAL A 78 3.25 -2.35 -2.30
C VAL A 78 2.56 -0.99 -2.28
N LEU A 79 1.32 -0.94 -1.81
CA LEU A 79 0.56 0.31 -1.74
C LEU A 79 1.28 1.34 -0.87
N LEU A 80 1.75 0.93 0.29
CA LEU A 80 2.47 1.83 1.19
C LEU A 80 3.77 2.33 0.57
N ALA A 81 4.49 1.47 -0.14
CA ALA A 81 5.69 1.89 -0.86
C ALA A 81 5.38 2.92 -1.94
N MET A 82 4.26 2.76 -2.64
CA MET A 82 3.82 3.72 -3.64
C MET A 82 3.46 5.05 -3.01
N ILE A 83 2.74 5.03 -1.90
CA ILE A 83 2.37 6.24 -1.18
C ILE A 83 3.62 6.94 -0.63
N ASP A 84 4.60 6.18 -0.19
CA ASP A 84 5.86 6.73 0.28
C ASP A 84 6.53 7.58 -0.81
N LYS A 85 6.50 7.10 -2.04
CA LYS A 85 7.08 7.82 -3.16
C LYS A 85 6.22 8.98 -3.63
N LYS A 86 4.90 8.85 -3.53
CA LYS A 86 3.96 9.88 -3.97
C LYS A 86 2.83 10.01 -2.96
N PRO A 87 3.03 10.75 -1.87
CA PRO A 87 2.00 10.89 -0.84
C PRO A 87 0.69 11.48 -1.35
N SER A 88 0.72 12.28 -2.39
CA SER A 88 -0.48 12.85 -2.99
C SER A 88 -1.41 11.82 -3.61
N LEU A 89 -0.93 10.59 -3.82
CA LEU A 89 -1.74 9.51 -4.34
C LEU A 89 -3.02 9.32 -3.54
N VAL A 90 -2.92 9.41 -2.23
CA VAL A 90 -4.07 9.23 -1.34
C VAL A 90 -5.11 10.31 -1.61
N SER A 91 -4.71 11.56 -1.67
CA SER A 91 -5.65 12.64 -1.90
C SER A 91 -6.16 12.67 -3.34
N GLU A 92 -5.38 12.24 -4.30
CA GLU A 92 -5.77 12.23 -5.70
C GLU A 92 -6.73 11.09 -6.04
N LEU A 93 -6.50 9.91 -5.48
CA LEU A 93 -7.18 8.70 -5.89
C LEU A 93 -8.13 8.12 -4.86
N LEU A 94 -7.92 8.41 -3.59
CA LEU A 94 -8.66 7.76 -2.49
C LEU A 94 -9.57 8.72 -1.74
N ARG A 95 -9.80 9.87 -2.27
CA ARG A 95 -10.71 10.83 -1.67
C ARG A 95 -12.14 10.35 -1.73
#